data_46cf43fb19d4b2e8b6f4f6d56ff4c4d9
#
_entry.id   46cf43fb19d4b2e8b6f4f6d56ff4c4d9
#
_cell.length_a   1.000
_cell.length_b   1.000
_cell.length_c   1.000
_cell.angle_alpha   90.00
_cell.angle_beta   90.00
_cell.angle_gamma   90.00
#
_symmetry.space_group_name_H-M   'P 1'
#
loop_
_entity.id
_entity.type
_entity.pdbx_description
1 polymer ?
#
loop_
_entity_poly.entity_id
_entity_poly.type
_entity_poly.pdbx_seq_one_letter_code
_entity_poly.pdbx_strand_id
1 'polypeptide(L)'
;MNLQKLSALARLTASNIVSIGASLSHVHVPGRSFETSDATELQQSEVEIGMGIHNEPGSERKTTDLPGLVSTLLSHLLSTTDSDRSFLSITPEDEIVMLVNNLGGVSVLELGGITNEVVNQLEKEWKIKPVRILAGTYMTSLNGLGFSISLLKVQDTGLAEGLSMLELLDAPAEASGWTAAISSETWKRRGEKKEDQEAVKEEEFQPGNLNLDYAVAKAAVTSALDRVIAAEPDVTNYDTIVGDGDCGIGLKRGAEGMLYRTCI
;
A
#
# COMPACT_ATOMS: atom_id res chain seq x y z
N MET A 1 26.90 -10.64 20.03
CA MET A 1 25.87 -11.66 20.42
C MET A 1 26.37 -13.04 20.01
N ASN A 2 26.26 -14.06 20.87
CA ASN A 2 26.68 -15.43 20.52
C ASN A 2 25.55 -16.15 19.75
N LEU A 3 25.86 -17.28 19.11
CA LEU A 3 24.94 -18.05 18.26
C LEU A 3 23.67 -18.50 19.03
N GLN A 4 23.80 -18.87 20.30
CA GLN A 4 22.65 -19.31 21.11
C GLN A 4 21.67 -18.16 21.36
N LYS A 5 22.16 -16.96 21.71
CA LYS A 5 21.32 -15.76 21.89
C LYS A 5 20.67 -15.35 20.58
N LEU A 6 21.41 -15.41 19.45
CA LEU A 6 20.86 -15.13 18.12
C LEU A 6 19.73 -16.11 17.77
N SER A 7 19.94 -17.41 17.98
CA SER A 7 18.89 -18.42 17.78
C SER A 7 17.66 -18.20 18.67
N ALA A 8 17.88 -17.82 19.93
CA ALA A 8 16.77 -17.51 20.84
C ALA A 8 15.97 -16.27 20.39
N LEU A 9 16.66 -15.23 19.94
CA LEU A 9 16.03 -14.03 19.40
C LEU A 9 15.22 -14.33 18.12
N ALA A 10 15.78 -15.13 17.21
CA ALA A 10 15.08 -15.55 16.00
C ALA A 10 13.81 -16.36 16.31
N ARG A 11 13.87 -17.29 17.25
CA ARG A 11 12.70 -18.05 17.71
C ARG A 11 11.65 -17.17 18.36
N LEU A 12 12.07 -16.21 19.19
CA LEU A 12 11.16 -15.24 19.79
C LEU A 12 10.44 -14.41 18.72
N THR A 13 11.17 -13.90 17.74
CA THR A 13 10.60 -13.16 16.61
C THR A 13 9.61 -14.04 15.84
N ALA A 14 9.98 -15.27 15.51
CA ALA A 14 9.12 -16.20 14.79
C ALA A 14 7.82 -16.55 15.53
N SER A 15 7.87 -16.60 16.87
CA SER A 15 6.67 -16.88 17.70
C SER A 15 5.78 -15.65 17.94
N ASN A 16 6.24 -14.46 17.56
CA ASN A 16 5.51 -13.21 17.77
C ASN A 16 5.18 -12.47 16.45
N ILE A 17 5.25 -13.17 15.32
CA ILE A 17 4.91 -12.61 14.01
C ILE A 17 3.76 -13.38 13.38
N VAL A 18 2.84 -12.65 12.77
CA VAL A 18 1.79 -13.19 11.90
C VAL A 18 1.92 -12.58 10.52
N SER A 19 1.69 -13.38 9.48
CA SER A 19 1.82 -12.93 8.09
C SER A 19 0.74 -13.54 7.22
N ILE A 20 0.26 -12.76 6.24
CA ILE A 20 -0.64 -13.22 5.20
C ILE A 20 -0.35 -12.48 3.90
N GLY A 21 -0.44 -13.17 2.78
CA GLY A 21 -0.26 -12.58 1.46
C GLY A 21 -1.53 -12.62 0.61
N ALA A 22 -1.54 -11.79 -0.42
CA ALA A 22 -2.53 -11.81 -1.48
C ALA A 22 -1.85 -11.64 -2.83
N SER A 23 -2.29 -12.40 -3.82
CA SER A 23 -1.79 -12.37 -5.19
C SER A 23 -2.91 -12.05 -6.16
N LEU A 24 -2.60 -11.18 -7.12
CA LEU A 24 -3.51 -10.72 -8.18
C LEU A 24 -3.25 -11.47 -9.49
N SER A 25 -2.15 -12.20 -9.58
CA SER A 25 -1.82 -13.08 -10.70
C SER A 25 -0.85 -14.19 -10.27
N HIS A 26 -0.87 -15.30 -10.98
CA HIS A 26 0.15 -16.33 -10.82
C HIS A 26 1.45 -15.91 -11.51
N VAL A 27 2.57 -16.36 -10.96
CA VAL A 27 3.91 -16.05 -11.48
C VAL A 27 4.31 -17.08 -12.52
N HIS A 28 4.89 -16.61 -13.62
CA HIS A 28 5.37 -17.45 -14.70
C HIS A 28 6.85 -17.21 -14.99
N VAL A 29 7.59 -18.29 -15.20
CA VAL A 29 9.00 -18.17 -15.61
C VAL A 29 9.05 -17.71 -17.06
N PRO A 30 9.73 -16.60 -17.38
CA PRO A 30 9.84 -16.10 -18.74
C PRO A 30 10.39 -17.18 -19.71
N GLY A 31 9.78 -17.29 -20.89
CA GLY A 31 10.19 -18.23 -21.92
C GLY A 31 9.69 -19.67 -21.74
N ARG A 32 8.92 -19.98 -20.70
CA ARG A 32 8.19 -21.23 -20.60
C ARG A 32 6.77 -21.03 -21.14
N SER A 33 6.35 -21.93 -22.06
CA SER A 33 4.93 -22.05 -22.40
C SER A 33 4.22 -22.75 -21.25
N PHE A 34 3.18 -22.12 -20.73
CA PHE A 34 2.26 -22.79 -19.81
C PHE A 34 1.11 -23.37 -20.63
N GLU A 35 0.85 -24.65 -20.45
CA GLU A 35 -0.48 -25.17 -20.75
C GLU A 35 -1.39 -24.64 -19.65
N THR A 36 -1.87 -23.41 -19.80
CA THR A 36 -2.87 -22.84 -18.92
C THR A 36 -4.17 -23.59 -19.16
N SER A 37 -4.54 -24.45 -18.22
CA SER A 37 -5.96 -24.73 -18.08
C SER A 37 -6.60 -23.41 -17.59
N ASP A 38 -7.53 -22.84 -18.32
CA ASP A 38 -8.27 -21.61 -17.98
C ASP A 38 -8.79 -21.54 -16.53
N ALA A 39 -8.84 -22.69 -15.86
CA ALA A 39 -9.28 -22.86 -14.48
C ALA A 39 -8.27 -22.43 -13.41
N THR A 40 -6.99 -22.20 -13.76
CA THR A 40 -5.95 -21.82 -12.78
C THR A 40 -5.62 -20.35 -12.78
N GLU A 41 -5.91 -19.60 -13.83
CA GLU A 41 -5.67 -18.18 -13.89
C GLU A 41 -6.69 -17.37 -13.07
N LEU A 42 -6.22 -16.32 -12.39
CA LEU A 42 -7.08 -15.38 -11.70
C LEU A 42 -7.78 -14.48 -12.73
N GLN A 43 -9.08 -14.30 -12.55
CA GLN A 43 -9.87 -13.39 -13.39
C GLN A 43 -9.58 -11.94 -13.03
N GLN A 44 -9.95 -11.01 -13.89
CA GLN A 44 -9.80 -9.58 -13.61
C GLN A 44 -10.54 -9.21 -12.30
N SER A 45 -9.86 -8.52 -11.40
CA SER A 45 -10.33 -8.16 -10.05
C SER A 45 -10.48 -9.35 -9.08
N GLU A 46 -10.10 -10.55 -9.46
CA GLU A 46 -9.99 -11.67 -8.54
C GLU A 46 -8.64 -11.66 -7.86
N VAL A 47 -8.62 -11.98 -6.58
CA VAL A 47 -7.43 -12.11 -5.77
C VAL A 47 -7.38 -13.48 -5.10
N GLU A 48 -6.19 -14.04 -4.94
CA GLU A 48 -5.97 -15.27 -4.20
C GLU A 48 -5.25 -14.96 -2.88
N ILE A 49 -5.88 -15.32 -1.77
CA ILE A 49 -5.39 -15.04 -0.41
C ILE A 49 -4.63 -16.26 0.11
N GLY A 50 -3.42 -16.01 0.64
CA GLY A 50 -2.59 -17.05 1.22
C GLY A 50 -1.85 -17.90 0.18
N MET A 51 -1.76 -17.46 -1.07
CA MET A 51 -0.97 -18.15 -2.09
C MET A 51 0.51 -18.18 -1.70
N GLY A 52 1.15 -19.34 -1.85
CA GLY A 52 2.58 -19.51 -1.61
C GLY A 52 3.45 -18.88 -2.70
N ILE A 53 4.70 -18.60 -2.37
CA ILE A 53 5.65 -17.94 -3.30
C ILE A 53 6.04 -18.80 -4.52
N HIS A 54 5.72 -20.10 -4.50
CA HIS A 54 5.92 -21.01 -5.62
C HIS A 54 4.59 -21.35 -6.34
N ASN A 55 3.60 -20.47 -6.26
CA ASN A 55 2.24 -20.68 -6.75
C ASN A 55 1.49 -21.85 -6.06
N GLU A 56 1.83 -22.15 -4.80
CA GLU A 56 1.01 -23.07 -4.02
C GLU A 56 -0.37 -22.45 -3.82
N PRO A 57 -1.46 -23.26 -3.97
CA PRO A 57 -2.81 -22.74 -3.86
C PRO A 57 -3.07 -22.01 -2.54
N GLY A 58 -3.71 -20.86 -2.63
CA GLY A 58 -4.17 -20.11 -1.48
C GLY A 58 -5.36 -20.73 -0.77
N SER A 59 -5.76 -20.13 0.33
CA SER A 59 -6.90 -20.57 1.13
C SER A 59 -8.26 -20.11 0.54
N GLU A 60 -8.26 -19.01 -0.20
CA GLU A 60 -9.48 -18.37 -0.71
C GLU A 60 -9.20 -17.57 -1.99
N ARG A 61 -10.16 -17.59 -2.92
CA ARG A 61 -10.24 -16.67 -4.07
C ARG A 61 -11.44 -15.76 -3.91
N LYS A 62 -11.27 -14.48 -4.19
CA LYS A 62 -12.32 -13.48 -3.98
C LYS A 62 -12.20 -12.34 -4.97
N THR A 63 -13.34 -11.89 -5.49
CA THR A 63 -13.41 -10.62 -6.22
C THR A 63 -13.66 -9.49 -5.23
N THR A 64 -12.73 -8.53 -5.13
CA THR A 64 -12.81 -7.44 -4.16
C THR A 64 -11.95 -6.25 -4.60
N ASP A 65 -12.20 -5.10 -4.01
CA ASP A 65 -11.34 -3.91 -4.12
C ASP A 65 -10.25 -3.92 -3.02
N LEU A 66 -9.34 -2.95 -3.08
CA LEU A 66 -8.24 -2.84 -2.12
C LEU A 66 -8.72 -2.69 -0.66
N PRO A 67 -9.69 -1.82 -0.32
CA PRO A 67 -10.18 -1.74 1.06
C PRO A 67 -10.78 -3.04 1.57
N GLY A 68 -11.58 -3.72 0.76
CA GLY A 68 -12.18 -5.00 1.11
C GLY A 68 -11.15 -6.13 1.26
N LEU A 69 -10.11 -6.13 0.40
CA LEU A 69 -8.99 -7.06 0.53
C LEU A 69 -8.23 -6.85 1.84
N VAL A 70 -7.82 -5.61 2.13
CA VAL A 70 -7.08 -5.29 3.36
C VAL A 70 -7.90 -5.65 4.59
N SER A 71 -9.19 -5.35 4.62
CA SER A 71 -10.10 -5.74 5.71
C SER A 71 -10.11 -7.25 5.93
N THR A 72 -10.18 -8.03 4.86
CA THR A 72 -10.12 -9.50 4.93
C THR A 72 -8.78 -9.98 5.48
N LEU A 73 -7.65 -9.45 4.97
CA LEU A 73 -6.31 -9.84 5.42
C LEU A 73 -6.09 -9.50 6.90
N LEU A 74 -6.47 -8.31 7.34
CA LEU A 74 -6.36 -7.91 8.75
C LEU A 74 -7.25 -8.75 9.66
N SER A 75 -8.46 -9.10 9.21
CA SER A 75 -9.33 -10.01 9.96
C SER A 75 -8.70 -11.39 10.15
N HIS A 76 -7.99 -11.91 9.14
CA HIS A 76 -7.26 -13.18 9.27
C HIS A 76 -6.05 -13.08 10.21
N LEU A 77 -5.31 -11.94 10.18
CA LEU A 77 -4.13 -11.74 11.04
C LEU A 77 -4.48 -11.52 12.51
N LEU A 78 -5.61 -10.86 12.77
CA LEU A 78 -6.00 -10.37 14.10
C LEU A 78 -7.18 -11.15 14.71
N SER A 79 -7.65 -12.22 14.04
CA SER A 79 -8.74 -13.05 14.55
C SER A 79 -8.36 -13.68 15.90
N THR A 80 -9.25 -13.56 16.86
CA THR A 80 -9.15 -14.25 18.15
C THR A 80 -10.12 -15.43 18.28
N THR A 81 -10.97 -15.63 17.26
CA THR A 81 -12.05 -16.64 17.26
C THR A 81 -11.81 -17.77 16.26
N ASP A 82 -10.95 -17.56 15.27
CA ASP A 82 -10.57 -18.58 14.30
C ASP A 82 -9.53 -19.52 14.92
N SER A 83 -9.91 -20.77 15.18
CA SER A 83 -9.05 -21.76 15.82
C SER A 83 -7.75 -22.06 15.08
N ASP A 84 -7.74 -21.84 13.76
CA ASP A 84 -6.60 -22.15 12.91
C ASP A 84 -5.62 -20.96 12.78
N ARG A 85 -6.08 -19.73 13.13
CA ARG A 85 -5.32 -18.49 12.96
C ARG A 85 -5.04 -17.73 14.25
N SER A 86 -5.76 -17.99 15.33
CA SER A 86 -5.68 -17.24 16.61
C SER A 86 -4.50 -17.65 17.50
N PHE A 87 -3.33 -17.94 16.92
CA PHE A 87 -2.15 -18.35 17.70
C PHE A 87 -1.37 -17.18 18.32
N LEU A 88 -1.57 -15.96 17.86
CA LEU A 88 -0.97 -14.75 18.40
C LEU A 88 -2.05 -13.71 18.72
N SER A 89 -2.24 -13.39 19.99
CA SER A 89 -3.14 -12.31 20.38
C SER A 89 -2.42 -10.98 20.32
N ILE A 90 -2.95 -10.07 19.52
CA ILE A 90 -2.49 -8.69 19.39
C ILE A 90 -3.61 -7.77 19.88
N THR A 91 -3.25 -6.83 20.76
CA THR A 91 -4.16 -5.86 21.36
C THR A 91 -3.72 -4.43 21.06
N PRO A 92 -4.59 -3.42 21.24
CA PRO A 92 -4.22 -2.01 21.04
C PRO A 92 -3.07 -1.49 21.90
N GLU A 93 -2.79 -2.15 23.02
CA GLU A 93 -1.72 -1.80 23.95
C GLU A 93 -0.36 -2.36 23.55
N ASP A 94 -0.33 -3.28 22.59
CA ASP A 94 0.91 -3.89 22.13
C ASP A 94 1.68 -2.97 21.17
N GLU A 95 3.00 -2.94 21.31
CA GLU A 95 3.88 -2.32 20.31
C GLU A 95 4.01 -3.23 19.09
N ILE A 96 3.57 -2.75 17.95
CA ILE A 96 3.53 -3.53 16.70
C ILE A 96 4.45 -2.91 15.64
N VAL A 97 5.28 -3.74 15.04
CA VAL A 97 5.98 -3.43 13.79
C VAL A 97 5.16 -4.00 12.65
N MET A 98 4.84 -3.17 11.66
CA MET A 98 4.15 -3.57 10.44
C MET A 98 5.13 -3.61 9.28
N LEU A 99 5.09 -4.69 8.51
CA LEU A 99 5.84 -4.84 7.27
C LEU A 99 4.88 -5.17 6.14
N VAL A 100 4.92 -4.35 5.08
CA VAL A 100 4.22 -4.61 3.81
C VAL A 100 5.27 -4.97 2.77
N ASN A 101 5.24 -6.22 2.33
CA ASN A 101 6.21 -6.76 1.39
C ASN A 101 5.61 -6.85 -0.01
N ASN A 102 6.31 -6.28 -0.99
CA ASN A 102 6.03 -6.45 -2.41
C ASN A 102 6.58 -7.81 -2.90
N LEU A 103 5.74 -8.62 -3.53
CA LEU A 103 6.16 -9.90 -4.11
C LEU A 103 6.99 -9.74 -5.41
N GLY A 104 7.15 -8.52 -5.91
CA GLY A 104 8.04 -8.18 -7.02
C GLY A 104 7.38 -7.41 -8.15
N GLY A 105 6.08 -7.57 -8.38
CA GLY A 105 5.35 -6.97 -9.50
C GLY A 105 4.52 -5.72 -9.16
N VAL A 106 4.38 -5.37 -7.88
CA VAL A 106 3.67 -4.17 -7.46
C VAL A 106 4.57 -2.94 -7.61
N SER A 107 4.09 -1.88 -8.24
CA SER A 107 4.87 -0.65 -8.37
C SER A 107 5.07 0.04 -7.01
N VAL A 108 6.08 0.92 -6.92
CA VAL A 108 6.37 1.68 -5.69
C VAL A 108 5.18 2.53 -5.26
N LEU A 109 4.46 3.14 -6.22
CA LEU A 109 3.28 3.96 -5.93
C LEU A 109 2.11 3.11 -5.40
N GLU A 110 1.84 1.98 -6.03
CA GLU A 110 0.81 1.04 -5.58
C GLU A 110 1.13 0.50 -4.18
N LEU A 111 2.38 0.13 -3.92
CA LEU A 111 2.81 -0.31 -2.60
C LEU A 111 2.60 0.76 -1.54
N GLY A 112 2.84 2.04 -1.88
CA GLY A 112 2.53 3.18 -1.02
C GLY A 112 1.04 3.29 -0.72
N GLY A 113 0.18 3.12 -1.73
CA GLY A 113 -1.28 3.09 -1.58
C GLY A 113 -1.75 1.95 -0.69
N ILE A 114 -1.26 0.73 -0.93
CA ILE A 114 -1.54 -0.46 -0.12
C ILE A 114 -1.13 -0.22 1.34
N THR A 115 0.10 0.27 1.56
CA THR A 115 0.63 0.55 2.90
C THR A 115 -0.25 1.55 3.65
N ASN A 116 -0.66 2.62 2.98
CA ASN A 116 -1.54 3.64 3.56
C ASN A 116 -2.90 3.04 3.95
N GLU A 117 -3.49 2.20 3.10
CA GLU A 117 -4.76 1.54 3.40
C GLU A 117 -4.66 0.62 4.61
N VAL A 118 -3.58 -0.19 4.68
CA VAL A 118 -3.34 -1.08 5.85
C VAL A 118 -3.22 -0.27 7.14
N VAL A 119 -2.43 0.82 7.15
CA VAL A 119 -2.28 1.70 8.31
C VAL A 119 -3.62 2.30 8.72
N ASN A 120 -4.38 2.82 7.76
CA ASN A 120 -5.67 3.46 8.02
C ASN A 120 -6.66 2.49 8.68
N GLN A 121 -6.75 1.26 8.20
CA GLN A 121 -7.65 0.25 8.78
C GLN A 121 -7.15 -0.23 10.14
N LEU A 122 -5.85 -0.48 10.32
CA LEU A 122 -5.28 -0.82 11.64
C LEU A 122 -5.61 0.24 12.69
N GLU A 123 -5.42 1.53 12.36
CA GLU A 123 -5.68 2.62 13.30
C GLU A 123 -7.18 2.84 13.54
N LYS A 124 -8.02 2.80 12.51
CA LYS A 124 -9.44 3.11 12.61
C LYS A 124 -10.28 1.97 13.17
N GLU A 125 -10.05 0.76 12.72
CA GLU A 125 -10.89 -0.40 13.03
C GLU A 125 -10.35 -1.20 14.21
N TRP A 126 -9.03 -1.44 14.23
CA TRP A 126 -8.39 -2.25 15.25
C TRP A 126 -7.77 -1.46 16.40
N LYS A 127 -7.69 -0.11 16.28
CA LYS A 127 -7.04 0.78 17.28
C LYS A 127 -5.55 0.48 17.50
N ILE A 128 -4.92 -0.17 16.53
CA ILE A 128 -3.51 -0.51 16.55
C ILE A 128 -2.74 0.55 15.77
N LYS A 129 -1.78 1.19 16.42
CA LYS A 129 -0.89 2.16 15.79
C LYS A 129 0.52 1.60 15.70
N PRO A 130 1.01 1.18 14.51
CA PRO A 130 2.35 0.61 14.38
C PRO A 130 3.44 1.58 14.83
N VAL A 131 4.38 1.10 15.66
CA VAL A 131 5.56 1.88 16.10
C VAL A 131 6.63 1.95 15.02
N ARG A 132 6.62 1.00 14.07
CA ARG A 132 7.45 0.99 12.85
C ARG A 132 6.62 0.51 11.68
N ILE A 133 6.86 1.11 10.52
CA ILE A 133 6.28 0.70 9.24
C ILE A 133 7.41 0.47 8.27
N LEU A 134 7.48 -0.74 7.75
CA LEU A 134 8.42 -1.15 6.71
C LEU A 134 7.61 -1.49 5.47
N ALA A 135 7.91 -0.84 4.35
CA ALA A 135 7.28 -1.13 3.07
C ALA A 135 8.37 -1.24 2.01
N GLY A 136 8.42 -2.36 1.31
CA GLY A 136 9.49 -2.61 0.35
C GLY A 136 9.42 -3.99 -0.27
N THR A 137 10.45 -4.32 -1.04
CA THR A 137 10.61 -5.60 -1.72
C THR A 137 11.64 -6.43 -0.97
N TYR A 138 11.20 -7.25 -0.03
CA TYR A 138 12.08 -8.04 0.86
C TYR A 138 12.16 -9.50 0.43
N MET A 139 11.02 -10.09 0.10
CA MET A 139 10.92 -11.46 -0.38
C MET A 139 10.02 -11.49 -1.62
N THR A 140 10.54 -12.01 -2.72
CA THR A 140 9.85 -12.00 -4.00
C THR A 140 9.51 -13.41 -4.48
N SER A 141 8.46 -13.47 -5.30
CA SER A 141 8.16 -14.58 -6.19
C SER A 141 8.31 -14.07 -7.62
N LEU A 142 9.56 -14.02 -8.13
CA LEU A 142 9.92 -13.39 -9.40
C LEU A 142 9.32 -11.96 -9.52
N ASN A 143 8.40 -11.75 -10.48
CA ASN A 143 7.63 -10.53 -10.68
C ASN A 143 6.19 -10.67 -10.18
N GLY A 144 5.97 -11.43 -9.11
CA GLY A 144 4.64 -11.70 -8.57
C GLY A 144 3.84 -10.44 -8.30
N LEU A 145 2.69 -10.32 -8.96
CA LEU A 145 1.78 -9.18 -8.73
C LEU A 145 0.98 -9.46 -7.46
N GLY A 146 1.51 -8.97 -6.35
CA GLY A 146 0.91 -9.21 -5.04
C GLY A 146 1.76 -8.63 -3.92
N PHE A 147 1.24 -8.76 -2.71
CA PHE A 147 1.89 -8.27 -1.50
C PHE A 147 1.57 -9.16 -0.30
N SER A 148 2.37 -9.03 0.76
CA SER A 148 2.04 -9.61 2.04
C SER A 148 2.12 -8.59 3.17
N ILE A 149 1.32 -8.81 4.21
CA ILE A 149 1.31 -8.02 5.44
C ILE A 149 1.84 -8.90 6.55
N SER A 150 2.82 -8.39 7.29
CA SER A 150 3.30 -9.02 8.51
C SER A 150 3.16 -8.07 9.69
N LEU A 151 2.68 -8.58 10.81
CA LEU A 151 2.58 -7.86 12.09
C LEU A 151 3.45 -8.57 13.11
N LEU A 152 4.48 -7.88 13.60
CA LEU A 152 5.35 -8.37 14.66
C LEU A 152 4.99 -7.68 15.97
N LYS A 153 4.59 -8.45 16.97
CA LYS A 153 4.43 -8.00 18.35
C LYS A 153 5.81 -7.89 19.00
N VAL A 154 6.18 -6.68 19.37
CA VAL A 154 7.47 -6.39 20.00
C VAL A 154 7.51 -7.02 21.39
N GLN A 155 8.57 -7.78 21.66
CA GLN A 155 8.83 -8.38 22.97
C GLN A 155 10.25 -8.03 23.39
N ASP A 156 10.40 -7.44 24.55
CA ASP A 156 11.72 -7.21 25.14
C ASP A 156 11.99 -8.32 26.16
N THR A 157 12.95 -9.16 25.86
CA THR A 157 13.30 -10.31 26.71
C THR A 157 14.68 -10.19 27.33
N GLY A 158 15.38 -9.07 27.12
CA GLY A 158 16.78 -8.91 27.55
C GLY A 158 17.78 -9.81 26.83
N LEU A 159 17.36 -10.54 25.78
CA LEU A 159 18.24 -11.43 25.00
C LEU A 159 19.30 -10.66 24.21
N ALA A 160 19.05 -9.40 23.92
CA ALA A 160 19.87 -8.55 23.06
C ALA A 160 20.97 -7.76 23.82
N GLU A 161 21.41 -8.23 24.95
CA GLU A 161 22.51 -7.59 25.72
C GLU A 161 22.22 -6.15 26.13
N GLY A 162 20.96 -5.84 26.45
CA GLY A 162 20.50 -4.51 26.84
C GLY A 162 19.92 -3.66 25.71
N LEU A 163 19.93 -4.17 24.46
CA LEU A 163 19.21 -3.55 23.35
C LEU A 163 17.79 -4.08 23.24
N SER A 164 16.86 -3.20 22.98
CA SER A 164 15.47 -3.57 22.68
C SER A 164 15.35 -4.20 21.29
N MET A 165 14.26 -4.90 21.03
CA MET A 165 13.97 -5.46 19.71
C MET A 165 13.85 -4.36 18.65
N LEU A 166 13.34 -3.18 18.99
CA LEU A 166 13.27 -2.04 18.08
C LEU A 166 14.64 -1.44 17.76
N GLU A 167 15.53 -1.34 18.75
CA GLU A 167 16.90 -0.88 18.50
C GLU A 167 17.68 -1.85 17.60
N LEU A 168 17.43 -3.14 17.72
CA LEU A 168 18.00 -4.14 16.82
C LEU A 168 17.43 -4.02 15.40
N LEU A 169 16.13 -3.75 15.25
CA LEU A 169 15.49 -3.56 13.96
C LEU A 169 15.97 -2.26 13.28
N ASP A 170 16.15 -1.21 14.05
CA ASP A 170 16.62 0.10 13.57
C ASP A 170 18.15 0.13 13.31
N ALA A 171 18.90 -0.92 13.68
CA ALA A 171 20.32 -0.98 13.47
C ALA A 171 20.69 -0.96 11.99
N PRO A 172 21.80 -0.32 11.59
CA PRO A 172 22.28 -0.32 10.22
C PRO A 172 22.46 -1.77 9.71
N ALA A 173 21.99 -2.03 8.50
CA ALA A 173 22.14 -3.32 7.84
C ALA A 173 22.79 -3.13 6.46
N GLU A 174 23.76 -4.01 6.12
CA GLU A 174 24.42 -4.03 4.82
C GLU A 174 23.80 -5.10 3.90
N ALA A 175 22.64 -5.66 4.29
CA ALA A 175 21.93 -6.63 3.47
C ALA A 175 21.34 -5.96 2.23
N SER A 176 21.65 -6.49 1.05
CA SER A 176 21.09 -6.02 -0.22
C SER A 176 19.56 -6.14 -0.20
N GLY A 177 18.86 -5.09 -0.60
CA GLY A 177 17.39 -5.06 -0.60
C GLY A 177 16.74 -4.71 0.75
N TRP A 178 17.51 -4.61 1.84
CA TRP A 178 16.97 -4.09 3.09
C TRP A 178 16.90 -2.55 3.03
N THR A 179 15.74 -1.99 3.38
CA THR A 179 15.56 -0.53 3.41
C THR A 179 16.52 0.09 4.43
N ALA A 180 17.12 1.24 4.11
CA ALA A 180 17.96 1.96 5.04
C ALA A 180 17.23 2.25 6.36
N ALA A 181 17.94 2.10 7.47
CA ALA A 181 17.39 2.37 8.79
C ALA A 181 16.97 3.83 8.92
N ILE A 182 15.77 4.05 9.41
CA ILE A 182 15.25 5.39 9.76
C ILE A 182 15.48 5.60 11.26
N SER A 183 16.03 6.75 11.63
CA SER A 183 16.33 7.02 13.04
C SER A 183 15.08 6.99 13.92
N SER A 184 15.25 6.52 15.16
CA SER A 184 14.18 6.52 16.17
C SER A 184 13.56 7.91 16.39
N GLU A 185 14.36 8.96 16.23
CA GLU A 185 13.89 10.35 16.33
C GLU A 185 12.93 10.72 15.20
N THR A 186 13.21 10.28 13.97
CA THR A 186 12.30 10.47 12.82
C THR A 186 10.97 9.77 13.05
N TRP A 187 10.98 8.56 13.58
CA TRP A 187 9.76 7.83 13.91
C TRP A 187 8.93 8.52 14.99
N LYS A 188 9.59 9.05 16.03
CA LYS A 188 8.91 9.81 17.11
C LYS A 188 8.21 11.05 16.58
N ARG A 189 8.84 11.79 15.66
CA ARG A 189 8.25 12.98 15.02
C ARG A 189 7.11 12.69 14.07
N ARG A 190 6.94 11.46 13.61
CA ARG A 190 5.88 11.08 12.66
C ARG A 190 4.46 11.42 13.16
N GLY A 191 4.24 11.37 14.46
CA GLY A 191 2.96 11.71 15.07
C GLY A 191 2.78 13.19 15.41
N GLU A 192 3.85 13.97 15.32
CA GLU A 192 3.78 15.41 15.50
C GLU A 192 3.17 16.01 14.24
N LYS A 193 1.87 16.34 14.29
CA LYS A 193 1.28 17.22 13.28
C LYS A 193 2.10 18.50 13.32
N LYS A 194 2.76 18.84 12.22
CA LYS A 194 3.19 20.21 12.01
C LYS A 194 1.92 21.05 11.96
N GLU A 195 1.56 21.66 13.08
CA GLU A 195 0.55 22.72 13.12
C GLU A 195 0.96 23.94 12.29
N ASP A 196 2.19 23.97 11.82
CA ASP A 196 2.76 24.98 10.94
C ASP A 196 2.72 24.66 9.45
N GLN A 197 1.68 24.01 8.97
CA GLN A 197 1.20 24.49 7.69
C GLN A 197 0.45 25.78 8.04
N GLU A 198 1.19 26.91 8.11
CA GLU A 198 0.57 28.17 7.75
C GLU A 198 -0.29 27.84 6.53
N ALA A 199 -1.61 27.86 6.74
CA ALA A 199 -2.53 27.76 5.63
C ALA A 199 -1.97 28.75 4.62
N VAL A 200 -1.51 28.24 3.46
CA VAL A 200 -1.05 29.13 2.39
C VAL A 200 -2.16 30.16 2.32
N LYS A 201 -1.87 31.36 2.81
CA LYS A 201 -2.85 32.43 2.76
C LYS A 201 -3.19 32.48 1.31
N GLU A 202 -4.40 32.02 0.96
CA GLU A 202 -4.92 32.22 -0.38
C GLU A 202 -4.73 33.70 -0.60
N GLU A 203 -3.80 34.08 -1.49
CA GLU A 203 -3.61 35.48 -1.86
C GLU A 203 -5.00 35.94 -2.26
N GLU A 204 -5.56 36.89 -1.49
CA GLU A 204 -6.87 37.46 -1.82
C GLU A 204 -6.77 37.94 -3.26
N PHE A 205 -7.43 37.19 -4.14
CA PHE A 205 -7.40 37.47 -5.55
C PHE A 205 -8.04 38.86 -5.75
N GLN A 206 -7.21 39.88 -6.03
CA GLN A 206 -7.69 41.20 -6.34
C GLN A 206 -8.44 41.12 -7.67
N PRO A 207 -9.77 41.29 -7.69
CA PRO A 207 -10.52 41.19 -8.93
C PRO A 207 -10.03 42.24 -9.92
N GLY A 208 -9.64 41.79 -11.11
CA GLY A 208 -9.26 42.68 -12.19
C GLY A 208 -10.45 43.49 -12.70
N ASN A 209 -10.19 44.53 -13.49
CA ASN A 209 -11.25 45.40 -14.08
C ASN A 209 -12.01 44.71 -15.23
N LEU A 210 -11.80 43.44 -15.47
CA LEU A 210 -12.48 42.70 -16.53
C LEU A 210 -13.83 42.18 -16.03
N ASN A 211 -14.90 42.77 -16.50
CA ASN A 211 -16.25 42.29 -16.27
C ASN A 211 -16.67 41.36 -17.40
N LEU A 212 -16.74 40.08 -17.12
CA LEU A 212 -17.23 39.07 -18.04
C LEU A 212 -18.65 38.66 -17.61
N ASP A 213 -19.58 38.65 -18.57
CA ASP A 213 -20.91 38.13 -18.31
C ASP A 213 -20.82 36.64 -17.87
N TYR A 214 -21.42 36.34 -16.74
CA TYR A 214 -21.34 34.99 -16.14
C TYR A 214 -21.89 33.91 -17.08
N ALA A 215 -22.99 34.18 -17.77
CA ALA A 215 -23.58 33.18 -18.68
C ALA A 215 -22.70 32.92 -19.87
N VAL A 216 -22.04 33.94 -20.41
CA VAL A 216 -21.06 33.82 -21.51
C VAL A 216 -19.82 33.06 -21.03
N ALA A 217 -19.31 33.42 -19.86
CA ALA A 217 -18.14 32.73 -19.28
C ALA A 217 -18.44 31.24 -19.02
N LYS A 218 -19.57 30.94 -18.40
CA LYS A 218 -20.01 29.57 -18.12
C LYS A 218 -20.15 28.75 -19.42
N ALA A 219 -20.82 29.31 -20.43
CA ALA A 219 -20.99 28.64 -21.72
C ALA A 219 -19.66 28.39 -22.42
N ALA A 220 -18.74 29.35 -22.39
CA ALA A 220 -17.40 29.19 -23.01
C ALA A 220 -16.59 28.11 -22.31
N VAL A 221 -16.54 28.12 -20.97
CA VAL A 221 -15.83 27.10 -20.17
C VAL A 221 -16.45 25.73 -20.39
N THR A 222 -17.77 25.59 -20.30
CA THR A 222 -18.47 24.32 -20.55
C THR A 222 -18.12 23.77 -21.94
N SER A 223 -18.23 24.61 -22.99
CA SER A 223 -17.90 24.18 -24.36
C SER A 223 -16.42 23.75 -24.52
N ALA A 224 -15.51 24.42 -23.83
CA ALA A 224 -14.10 24.04 -23.85
C ALA A 224 -13.86 22.68 -23.16
N LEU A 225 -14.47 22.48 -21.99
CA LEU A 225 -14.35 21.22 -21.23
C LEU A 225 -14.98 20.04 -21.97
N ASP A 226 -16.15 20.23 -22.58
CA ASP A 226 -16.79 19.20 -23.42
C ASP A 226 -15.90 18.77 -24.58
N ARG A 227 -15.18 19.73 -25.20
CA ARG A 227 -14.22 19.42 -26.27
C ARG A 227 -13.02 18.65 -25.78
N VAL A 228 -12.50 18.96 -24.58
CA VAL A 228 -11.42 18.21 -23.95
C VAL A 228 -11.84 16.77 -23.69
N ILE A 229 -13.06 16.57 -23.14
CA ILE A 229 -13.62 15.24 -22.89
C ILE A 229 -13.79 14.46 -24.20
N ALA A 230 -14.31 15.10 -25.25
CA ALA A 230 -14.50 14.46 -26.55
C ALA A 230 -13.17 14.09 -27.24
N ALA A 231 -12.11 14.87 -27.01
CA ALA A 231 -10.80 14.61 -27.60
C ALA A 231 -9.96 13.55 -26.83
N GLU A 232 -10.41 13.10 -25.65
CA GLU A 232 -9.67 12.15 -24.82
C GLU A 232 -9.18 10.92 -25.58
N PRO A 233 -9.99 10.19 -26.39
CA PRO A 233 -9.51 8.98 -27.07
C PRO A 233 -8.35 9.25 -28.03
N ASP A 234 -8.38 10.36 -28.74
CA ASP A 234 -7.32 10.72 -29.67
C ASP A 234 -6.05 11.12 -28.94
N VAL A 235 -6.17 11.92 -27.87
CA VAL A 235 -5.02 12.33 -27.05
C VAL A 235 -4.38 11.11 -26.39
N THR A 236 -5.16 10.22 -25.80
CA THR A 236 -4.68 8.97 -25.20
C THR A 236 -3.98 8.09 -26.25
N ASN A 237 -4.54 7.97 -27.46
CA ASN A 237 -3.93 7.19 -28.53
C ASN A 237 -2.57 7.78 -29.00
N TYR A 238 -2.47 9.11 -29.14
CA TYR A 238 -1.19 9.75 -29.47
C TYR A 238 -0.17 9.58 -28.35
N ASP A 239 -0.59 9.74 -27.11
CA ASP A 239 0.27 9.59 -25.95
C ASP A 239 0.75 8.12 -25.77
N THR A 240 -0.08 7.13 -26.11
CA THR A 240 0.31 5.71 -26.11
C THR A 240 1.44 5.41 -27.11
N ILE A 241 1.55 6.21 -28.19
CA ILE A 241 2.60 6.03 -29.21
C ILE A 241 3.94 6.62 -28.75
N VAL A 242 3.91 7.72 -27.98
CA VAL A 242 5.11 8.51 -27.63
C VAL A 242 5.34 8.65 -26.12
N GLY A 243 4.41 8.22 -25.30
CA GLY A 243 4.41 8.31 -23.85
C GLY A 243 3.80 7.07 -23.19
N ASP A 244 3.13 7.26 -22.06
CA ASP A 244 2.56 6.20 -21.21
C ASP A 244 1.03 6.03 -21.36
N GLY A 245 0.40 6.84 -22.21
CA GLY A 245 -1.01 6.69 -22.59
C GLY A 245 -2.01 7.20 -21.56
N ASP A 246 -1.62 8.07 -20.64
CA ASP A 246 -2.49 8.57 -19.55
C ASP A 246 -2.91 10.04 -19.69
N CYS A 247 -2.28 10.79 -20.58
CA CYS A 247 -2.50 12.23 -20.76
C CYS A 247 -3.97 12.56 -21.05
N GLY A 248 -4.60 11.87 -22.00
CA GLY A 248 -6.02 12.09 -22.33
C GLY A 248 -6.95 11.76 -21.16
N ILE A 249 -6.69 10.68 -20.45
CA ILE A 249 -7.45 10.24 -19.27
C ILE A 249 -7.34 11.31 -18.17
N GLY A 250 -6.12 11.82 -17.92
CA GLY A 250 -5.88 12.87 -16.93
C GLY A 250 -6.64 14.17 -17.24
N LEU A 251 -6.56 14.62 -18.50
CA LEU A 251 -7.28 15.81 -18.98
C LEU A 251 -8.80 15.65 -18.86
N LYS A 252 -9.35 14.51 -19.27
CA LYS A 252 -10.79 14.21 -19.16
C LYS A 252 -11.27 14.27 -17.69
N ARG A 253 -10.57 13.60 -16.78
CA ARG A 253 -10.92 13.61 -15.35
C ARG A 253 -10.89 15.02 -14.76
N GLY A 254 -9.90 15.83 -15.16
CA GLY A 254 -9.84 17.24 -14.78
C GLY A 254 -11.03 18.04 -15.30
N ALA A 255 -11.38 17.87 -16.57
CA ALA A 255 -12.51 18.53 -17.21
C ALA A 255 -13.87 18.15 -16.57
N GLU A 256 -14.09 16.86 -16.31
CA GLU A 256 -15.28 16.36 -15.63
C GLU A 256 -15.40 16.92 -14.21
N GLY A 257 -14.29 16.99 -13.46
CA GLY A 257 -14.25 17.58 -12.11
C GLY A 257 -14.58 19.08 -12.11
N MET A 258 -14.15 19.83 -13.13
CA MET A 258 -14.50 21.24 -13.28
C MET A 258 -15.98 21.42 -13.65
N LEU A 259 -16.52 20.61 -14.57
CA LEU A 259 -17.94 20.64 -14.93
C LEU A 259 -18.83 20.36 -13.72
N TYR A 260 -18.45 19.38 -12.88
CA TYR A 260 -19.19 19.08 -11.65
C TYR A 260 -19.27 20.29 -10.71
N ARG A 261 -18.18 21.05 -10.56
CA ARG A 261 -18.14 22.26 -9.73
C ARG A 261 -18.86 23.47 -10.34
N THR A 262 -18.93 23.54 -11.67
CA THR A 262 -19.63 24.65 -12.37
C THR A 262 -21.13 24.44 -12.47
N CYS A 263 -21.64 23.25 -12.14
CA CYS A 263 -23.08 22.95 -12.08
C CYS A 263 -23.73 23.29 -10.72
N ILE A 264 -22.93 23.74 -9.73
CA ILE A 264 -23.38 24.26 -8.46
C ILE A 264 -23.35 25.80 -8.55
#